data_d295f9ac55eb1ba9386dcd6990badd85
#
_entry.id   d295f9ac55eb1ba9386dcd6990badd85
#
_cell.length_a   1.000
_cell.length_b   1.000
_cell.length_c   1.000
_cell.angle_alpha   90.00
_cell.angle_beta   90.00
_cell.angle_gamma   90.00
#
_symmetry.space_group_name_H-M   'P 1'
#
loop_
_entity.id
_entity.type
_entity.pdbx_description
1 polymer ?
#
loop_
_entity_poly.entity_id
_entity_poly.type
_entity_poly.pdbx_seq_one_letter_code
_entity_poly.pdbx_strand_id
1 'polypeptide(L)'
;MRTHIRRFRLSDTFLEPYKAKEVPWGPLGYVTFKRTYSRRLNEFDPEATGSEEWWQTCKRVIEGMFAMQKDHVFLLGLEWNDAKAQRTAKEAYDRLFNLKWTPPGRGLWMMGTKFVEEKTAAGLFNCAFRSTKDLSHKGGYLFAWMMDALMLGIGVGFDTEGAGTLTIKEPQHTNDTLVIDDSREGWVDSVHLLLDGYFFGGKVPKFDYSAIRPAGALISGFGGTSSGHAPLKELHENLVKLFKDKVGEAITSVDIVDTENLIGRCVVSGNVRRSAALAMGRHDDRLYLEMKNDDEKLYHHRWGSNNSFHAVVGMDYEWHAAQSQANGEPGYIWLDNART
;
A
#
# COMPACT_ATOMS: atom_id res chain seq x y z
N MET A 1 -17.29 0.04 12.04
CA MET A 1 -16.43 -0.32 13.21
C MET A 1 -16.39 -1.82 13.33
N ARG A 2 -15.24 -2.47 13.15
CA ARG A 2 -15.09 -3.89 13.48
C ARG A 2 -15.10 -4.00 15.00
N THR A 3 -16.13 -4.62 15.55
CA THR A 3 -16.15 -5.13 16.92
C THR A 3 -15.05 -6.19 17.05
N HIS A 4 -14.30 -6.15 18.13
CA HIS A 4 -13.13 -6.98 18.43
C HIS A 4 -13.09 -8.36 17.75
N ILE A 5 -11.96 -8.67 17.08
CA ILE A 5 -11.68 -10.00 16.52
C ILE A 5 -11.74 -11.05 17.66
N ARG A 6 -12.44 -12.16 17.43
CA ARG A 6 -12.56 -13.25 18.39
C ARG A 6 -11.21 -13.88 18.66
N ARG A 7 -10.77 -13.87 19.90
CA ARG A 7 -9.45 -14.36 20.29
C ARG A 7 -9.31 -15.88 20.07
N PHE A 8 -8.14 -16.28 19.60
CA PHE A 8 -7.65 -17.64 19.57
C PHE A 8 -6.33 -17.67 20.34
N ARG A 9 -6.09 -18.69 21.16
CA ARG A 9 -4.88 -18.81 21.99
C ARG A 9 -4.35 -20.23 21.95
N LEU A 10 -3.02 -20.35 21.81
CA LEU A 10 -2.27 -21.57 22.09
C LEU A 10 -2.03 -21.69 23.60
N SER A 11 -2.07 -22.90 24.14
CA SER A 11 -1.82 -23.11 25.58
C SER A 11 -0.35 -22.86 25.94
N ASP A 12 -0.11 -22.29 27.11
CA ASP A 12 1.26 -22.05 27.61
C ASP A 12 2.05 -23.36 27.77
N THR A 13 1.38 -24.44 28.19
CA THR A 13 1.98 -25.78 28.26
C THR A 13 2.52 -26.28 26.93
N PHE A 14 1.83 -25.96 25.82
CA PHE A 14 2.32 -26.27 24.45
C PHE A 14 3.53 -25.42 24.09
N LEU A 15 3.56 -24.15 24.48
CA LEU A 15 4.62 -23.21 24.11
C LEU A 15 5.89 -23.37 24.93
N GLU A 16 5.80 -23.91 26.15
CA GLU A 16 6.92 -23.99 27.10
C GLU A 16 8.19 -24.63 26.52
N PRO A 17 8.12 -25.77 25.80
CA PRO A 17 9.32 -26.39 25.22
C PRO A 17 10.03 -25.50 24.15
N TYR A 18 9.30 -24.59 23.51
CA TYR A 18 9.85 -23.73 22.46
C TYR A 18 10.62 -22.52 22.97
N LYS A 19 10.42 -22.13 24.25
CA LYS A 19 11.11 -20.98 24.85
C LYS A 19 12.60 -21.16 24.91
N ALA A 20 13.07 -22.41 25.19
CA ALA A 20 14.47 -22.76 25.26
C ALA A 20 15.00 -23.51 24.02
N LYS A 21 14.13 -23.81 23.05
CA LYS A 21 14.50 -24.57 21.86
C LYS A 21 15.30 -23.69 20.89
N GLU A 22 16.43 -24.21 20.43
CA GLU A 22 17.24 -23.55 19.40
C GLU A 22 16.49 -23.48 18.07
N VAL A 23 16.59 -22.33 17.42
CA VAL A 23 15.99 -22.10 16.10
C VAL A 23 16.99 -22.48 15.01
N PRO A 24 16.60 -23.24 13.99
CA PRO A 24 17.54 -23.76 12.98
C PRO A 24 17.92 -22.70 11.92
N TRP A 25 18.41 -21.57 12.36
CA TRP A 25 18.96 -20.52 11.49
C TRP A 25 20.41 -20.19 11.86
N GLY A 26 21.17 -19.66 10.89
CA GLY A 26 22.48 -19.12 11.16
C GLY A 26 22.44 -17.65 11.65
N PRO A 27 23.61 -17.06 11.90
CA PRO A 27 23.73 -15.68 12.41
C PRO A 27 22.97 -14.64 11.58
N LEU A 28 22.99 -14.77 10.25
CA LEU A 28 22.28 -13.87 9.33
C LEU A 28 20.76 -13.95 9.53
N GLY A 29 20.23 -15.15 9.73
CA GLY A 29 18.79 -15.35 10.00
C GLY A 29 18.36 -14.68 11.29
N TYR A 30 19.13 -14.83 12.37
CA TYR A 30 18.87 -14.17 13.64
C TYR A 30 18.89 -12.64 13.53
N VAL A 31 19.93 -12.07 12.90
CA VAL A 31 20.04 -10.61 12.71
C VAL A 31 18.89 -10.07 11.86
N THR A 32 18.53 -10.78 10.78
CA THR A 32 17.41 -10.41 9.91
C THR A 32 16.09 -10.42 10.67
N PHE A 33 15.85 -11.47 11.48
CA PHE A 33 14.66 -11.56 12.32
C PHE A 33 14.59 -10.41 13.31
N LYS A 34 15.61 -10.19 14.12
CA LYS A 34 15.62 -9.15 15.15
C LYS A 34 15.47 -7.75 14.58
N ARG A 35 16.11 -7.46 13.44
CA ARG A 35 16.04 -6.14 12.79
C ARG A 35 14.71 -5.87 12.14
N THR A 36 14.07 -6.89 11.55
CA THR A 36 12.97 -6.67 10.59
C THR A 36 11.61 -7.16 11.09
N TYR A 37 11.56 -8.29 11.79
CA TYR A 37 10.29 -9.00 12.09
C TYR A 37 9.93 -9.05 13.57
N SER A 38 10.92 -8.93 14.46
CA SER A 38 10.73 -8.89 15.91
C SER A 38 10.04 -7.59 16.31
N ARG A 39 8.81 -7.67 16.85
CA ARG A 39 8.05 -6.51 17.32
C ARG A 39 8.46 -6.13 18.73
N ARG A 40 8.29 -4.86 19.10
CA ARG A 40 8.51 -4.41 20.47
C ARG A 40 7.43 -4.98 21.38
N LEU A 41 7.81 -5.51 22.53
CA LEU A 41 6.86 -6.13 23.45
C LEU A 41 5.86 -5.14 24.04
N ASN A 42 6.25 -3.88 24.22
CA ASN A 42 5.36 -2.83 24.71
C ASN A 42 4.20 -2.47 23.74
N GLU A 43 4.21 -2.96 22.51
CA GLU A 43 3.05 -2.86 21.62
C GLU A 43 1.88 -3.76 22.07
N PHE A 44 2.19 -4.82 22.83
CA PHE A 44 1.22 -5.83 23.30
C PHE A 44 0.96 -5.72 24.81
N ASP A 45 1.99 -5.36 25.56
CA ASP A 45 1.97 -5.16 27.01
C ASP A 45 2.78 -3.88 27.32
N PRO A 46 2.14 -2.77 27.77
CA PRO A 46 2.79 -1.49 28.02
C PRO A 46 3.97 -1.56 29.00
N GLU A 47 3.94 -2.51 29.95
CA GLU A 47 4.99 -2.69 30.95
C GLU A 47 6.17 -3.54 30.47
N ALA A 48 6.00 -4.24 29.33
CA ALA A 48 7.03 -5.10 28.79
C ALA A 48 8.15 -4.30 28.10
N THR A 49 9.38 -4.74 28.27
CA THR A 49 10.57 -4.16 27.64
C THR A 49 11.19 -5.11 26.61
N GLY A 50 11.93 -4.53 25.65
CA GLY A 50 12.61 -5.33 24.62
C GLY A 50 11.74 -5.65 23.42
N SER A 51 12.12 -6.69 22.70
CA SER A 51 11.45 -7.14 21.48
C SER A 51 11.22 -8.66 21.50
N GLU A 52 10.28 -9.11 20.66
CA GLU A 52 9.90 -10.52 20.56
C GLU A 52 11.11 -11.45 20.34
N GLU A 53 11.11 -12.58 21.00
CA GLU A 53 11.86 -13.76 20.61
C GLU A 53 11.10 -14.54 19.52
N TRP A 54 11.78 -15.45 18.80
CA TRP A 54 11.17 -16.16 17.68
C TRP A 54 9.91 -16.93 18.07
N TRP A 55 9.90 -17.58 19.22
CA TRP A 55 8.73 -18.29 19.71
C TRP A 55 7.52 -17.37 19.94
N GLN A 56 7.75 -16.10 20.33
CA GLN A 56 6.70 -15.10 20.54
C GLN A 56 6.14 -14.62 19.20
N THR A 57 7.01 -14.38 18.22
CA THR A 57 6.58 -14.04 16.85
C THR A 57 5.75 -15.18 16.24
N CYS A 58 6.21 -16.44 16.36
CA CYS A 58 5.43 -17.60 15.90
C CYS A 58 4.06 -17.66 16.58
N LYS A 59 4.01 -17.45 17.91
CA LYS A 59 2.77 -17.41 18.68
C LYS A 59 1.83 -16.34 18.15
N ARG A 60 2.30 -15.10 18.03
CA ARG A 60 1.51 -13.97 17.53
C ARG A 60 0.94 -14.24 16.14
N VAL A 61 1.78 -14.71 15.23
CA VAL A 61 1.38 -15.00 13.84
C VAL A 61 0.31 -16.09 13.79
N ILE A 62 0.52 -17.21 14.46
CA ILE A 62 -0.44 -18.32 14.43
C ILE A 62 -1.74 -17.96 15.15
N GLU A 63 -1.66 -17.35 16.32
CA GLU A 63 -2.86 -16.90 17.03
C GLU A 63 -3.66 -15.88 16.23
N GLY A 64 -2.98 -14.93 15.55
CA GLY A 64 -3.62 -13.94 14.68
C GLY A 64 -4.29 -14.57 13.48
N MET A 65 -3.66 -15.53 12.80
CA MET A 65 -4.26 -16.26 11.68
C MET A 65 -5.53 -16.99 12.08
N PHE A 66 -5.48 -17.73 13.19
CA PHE A 66 -6.64 -18.51 13.66
C PHE A 66 -7.73 -17.62 14.27
N ALA A 67 -7.38 -16.48 14.87
CA ALA A 67 -8.34 -15.49 15.31
C ALA A 67 -9.15 -14.92 14.12
N MET A 68 -8.48 -14.56 13.02
CA MET A 68 -9.16 -14.10 11.81
C MET A 68 -10.04 -15.18 11.17
N GLN A 69 -9.57 -16.43 11.11
CA GLN A 69 -10.37 -17.56 10.63
C GLN A 69 -11.61 -17.78 11.50
N LYS A 70 -11.44 -17.77 12.81
CA LYS A 70 -12.53 -17.92 13.78
C LYS A 70 -13.58 -16.83 13.58
N ASP A 71 -13.15 -15.59 13.44
CA ASP A 71 -14.05 -14.45 13.21
C ASP A 71 -14.82 -14.60 11.91
N HIS A 72 -14.15 -15.02 10.83
CA HIS A 72 -14.77 -15.26 9.53
C HIS A 72 -15.82 -16.39 9.57
N VAL A 73 -15.52 -17.50 10.23
CA VAL A 73 -16.45 -18.62 10.40
C VAL A 73 -17.75 -18.15 11.09
N PHE A 74 -17.63 -17.36 12.16
CA PHE A 74 -18.79 -16.81 12.84
C PHE A 74 -19.57 -15.77 11.99
N LEU A 75 -18.87 -14.96 11.17
CA LEU A 75 -19.51 -14.04 10.24
C LEU A 75 -20.35 -14.76 9.18
N LEU A 76 -19.95 -15.98 8.81
CA LEU A 76 -20.71 -16.84 7.89
C LEU A 76 -21.82 -17.65 8.59
N GLY A 77 -22.02 -17.51 9.90
CA GLY A 77 -22.99 -18.28 10.66
C GLY A 77 -22.63 -19.77 10.82
N LEU A 78 -21.34 -20.11 10.64
CA LEU A 78 -20.85 -21.49 10.73
C LEU A 78 -20.33 -21.81 12.14
N GLU A 79 -20.30 -23.11 12.48
CA GLU A 79 -19.77 -23.58 13.75
C GLU A 79 -18.22 -23.62 13.73
N TRP A 80 -17.62 -23.15 14.82
CA TRP A 80 -16.18 -23.23 15.05
C TRP A 80 -15.82 -24.50 15.79
N ASN A 81 -14.99 -25.36 15.18
CA ASN A 81 -14.46 -26.55 15.84
C ASN A 81 -13.11 -26.23 16.50
N ASP A 82 -13.16 -25.91 17.80
CA ASP A 82 -11.97 -25.52 18.55
C ASP A 82 -10.91 -26.62 18.63
N ALA A 83 -11.31 -27.87 18.83
CA ALA A 83 -10.38 -29.01 18.91
C ALA A 83 -9.61 -29.22 17.60
N LYS A 84 -10.28 -29.11 16.45
CA LYS A 84 -9.62 -29.16 15.14
C LYS A 84 -8.67 -27.97 14.97
N ALA A 85 -9.13 -26.77 15.29
CA ALA A 85 -8.34 -25.54 15.18
C ALA A 85 -7.07 -25.62 16.04
N GLN A 86 -7.17 -26.07 17.29
CA GLN A 86 -6.03 -26.25 18.18
C GLN A 86 -4.98 -27.25 17.63
N ARG A 87 -5.42 -28.40 17.10
CA ARG A 87 -4.50 -29.37 16.48
C ARG A 87 -3.76 -28.76 15.30
N THR A 88 -4.50 -28.13 14.37
CA THR A 88 -3.94 -27.52 13.16
C THR A 88 -3.01 -26.34 13.51
N ALA A 89 -3.39 -25.52 14.49
CA ALA A 89 -2.57 -24.40 14.94
C ALA A 89 -1.24 -24.86 15.56
N LYS A 90 -1.26 -25.91 16.37
CA LYS A 90 -0.04 -26.50 16.97
C LYS A 90 0.89 -27.05 15.91
N GLU A 91 0.37 -27.75 14.92
CA GLU A 91 1.16 -28.25 13.79
C GLU A 91 1.74 -27.09 12.95
N ALA A 92 0.94 -26.10 12.63
CA ALA A 92 1.39 -24.91 11.89
C ALA A 92 2.48 -24.14 12.66
N TYR A 93 2.34 -24.01 13.99
CA TYR A 93 3.31 -23.39 14.86
C TYR A 93 4.65 -24.15 14.85
N ASP A 94 4.62 -25.48 15.06
CA ASP A 94 5.83 -26.30 15.05
C ASP A 94 6.58 -26.18 13.72
N ARG A 95 5.86 -26.25 12.61
CA ARG A 95 6.45 -26.10 11.28
C ARG A 95 7.03 -24.71 11.05
N LEU A 96 6.33 -23.64 11.49
CA LEU A 96 6.82 -22.26 11.40
C LEU A 96 8.07 -22.08 12.26
N PHE A 97 8.04 -22.56 13.52
CA PHE A 97 9.18 -22.46 14.44
C PHE A 97 10.43 -23.12 13.87
N ASN A 98 10.28 -24.30 13.27
CA ASN A 98 11.36 -25.08 12.68
C ASN A 98 11.68 -24.65 11.22
N LEU A 99 11.19 -23.51 10.74
CA LEU A 99 11.44 -22.92 9.42
C LEU A 99 11.07 -23.87 8.26
N LYS A 100 10.07 -24.75 8.45
CA LYS A 100 9.55 -25.63 7.38
C LYS A 100 8.61 -24.87 6.43
N TRP A 101 8.06 -23.77 6.87
CA TRP A 101 7.35 -22.76 6.10
C TRP A 101 7.45 -21.41 6.80
N THR A 102 7.24 -20.33 6.05
CA THR A 102 7.05 -18.98 6.60
C THR A 102 5.94 -18.29 5.83
N PRO A 103 5.13 -17.44 6.48
CA PRO A 103 4.29 -16.52 5.74
C PRO A 103 5.18 -15.51 5.00
N PRO A 104 4.64 -14.73 4.04
CA PRO A 104 5.34 -13.57 3.50
C PRO A 104 5.87 -12.67 4.62
N GLY A 105 6.98 -11.95 4.37
CA GLY A 105 7.62 -11.12 5.40
C GLY A 105 6.67 -10.18 6.14
N ARG A 106 5.70 -9.60 5.43
CA ARG A 106 4.67 -8.76 6.09
C ARG A 106 3.69 -9.56 6.95
N GLY A 107 3.48 -10.84 6.67
CA GLY A 107 2.75 -11.75 7.56
C GLY A 107 3.48 -11.96 8.88
N LEU A 108 4.82 -12.17 8.85
CA LEU A 108 5.64 -12.24 10.06
C LEU A 108 5.60 -10.92 10.84
N TRP A 109 5.58 -9.79 10.15
CA TRP A 109 5.65 -8.48 10.79
C TRP A 109 4.30 -7.98 11.31
N MET A 110 3.20 -8.17 10.58
CA MET A 110 1.91 -7.53 10.84
C MET A 110 0.84 -8.46 11.43
N MET A 111 0.88 -9.78 11.15
CA MET A 111 -0.15 -10.69 11.61
C MET A 111 -0.23 -10.72 13.14
N GLY A 112 -1.45 -10.65 13.68
CA GLY A 112 -1.72 -10.66 15.12
C GLY A 112 -1.33 -9.38 15.86
N THR A 113 -1.12 -8.26 15.13
CA THR A 113 -0.92 -6.94 15.74
C THR A 113 -2.25 -6.20 15.89
N LYS A 114 -2.30 -5.28 16.86
CA LYS A 114 -3.47 -4.38 17.03
C LYS A 114 -3.82 -3.63 15.76
N PHE A 115 -2.81 -3.27 14.95
CA PHE A 115 -3.05 -2.59 13.69
C PHE A 115 -3.93 -3.41 12.74
N VAL A 116 -3.62 -4.72 12.58
CA VAL A 116 -4.42 -5.62 11.72
C VAL A 116 -5.80 -5.88 12.32
N GLU A 117 -5.87 -6.03 13.64
CA GLU A 117 -7.12 -6.33 14.35
C GLU A 117 -8.08 -5.15 14.37
N GLU A 118 -7.60 -3.93 14.64
CA GLU A 118 -8.42 -2.75 14.90
C GLU A 118 -8.56 -1.82 13.69
N LYS A 119 -7.54 -1.74 12.84
CA LYS A 119 -7.52 -0.81 11.70
C LYS A 119 -7.84 -1.52 10.38
N THR A 120 -6.94 -2.35 9.88
CA THR A 120 -7.12 -2.99 8.58
C THR A 120 -6.23 -4.21 8.38
N ALA A 121 -6.80 -5.26 7.79
CA ALA A 121 -6.04 -6.41 7.30
C ALA A 121 -5.39 -6.15 5.93
N ALA A 122 -5.65 -5.01 5.29
CA ALA A 122 -5.08 -4.67 3.99
C ALA A 122 -3.54 -4.66 4.02
N GLY A 123 -2.92 -4.27 5.15
CA GLY A 123 -1.46 -4.32 5.34
C GLY A 123 -0.83 -5.71 5.20
N LEU A 124 -1.63 -6.79 5.17
CA LEU A 124 -1.15 -8.15 4.92
C LEU A 124 -1.02 -8.49 3.42
N PHE A 125 -1.61 -7.71 2.52
CA PHE A 125 -1.49 -7.91 1.08
C PHE A 125 -0.19 -7.31 0.55
N ASN A 126 0.46 -8.03 -0.37
CA ASN A 126 1.68 -7.55 -1.02
C ASN A 126 1.38 -6.66 -2.23
N CYS A 127 0.36 -7.01 -3.01
CA CYS A 127 0.01 -6.35 -4.25
C CYS A 127 -1.51 -6.16 -4.35
N ALA A 128 -1.89 -5.10 -5.06
CA ALA A 128 -3.26 -4.81 -5.42
C ALA A 128 -3.30 -4.17 -6.81
N PHE A 129 -4.44 -4.18 -7.46
CA PHE A 129 -4.67 -3.52 -8.74
C PHE A 129 -5.94 -2.69 -8.68
N ARG A 130 -5.88 -1.50 -9.28
CA ARG A 130 -7.03 -0.61 -9.38
C ARG A 130 -7.20 -0.11 -10.81
N SER A 131 -8.33 -0.44 -11.44
CA SER A 131 -8.66 0.12 -12.74
C SER A 131 -9.16 1.57 -12.60
N THR A 132 -8.73 2.42 -13.51
CA THR A 132 -9.17 3.82 -13.62
C THR A 132 -10.41 4.01 -14.52
N LYS A 133 -10.96 2.95 -15.12
CA LYS A 133 -12.12 3.01 -16.03
C LYS A 133 -13.34 3.76 -15.47
N ASP A 134 -13.51 3.73 -14.14
CA ASP A 134 -14.62 4.39 -13.44
C ASP A 134 -14.27 5.84 -13.01
N LEU A 135 -13.22 6.43 -13.56
CA LEU A 135 -12.71 7.74 -13.14
C LEU A 135 -13.77 8.84 -13.23
N SER A 136 -14.58 8.84 -14.28
CA SER A 136 -15.69 9.81 -14.46
C SER A 136 -16.76 9.76 -13.37
N HIS A 137 -16.85 8.67 -12.61
CA HIS A 137 -17.82 8.48 -11.55
C HIS A 137 -17.20 8.52 -10.15
N LYS A 138 -15.95 8.09 -10.01
CA LYS A 138 -15.28 7.95 -8.71
C LYS A 138 -14.25 9.04 -8.43
N GLY A 139 -13.85 9.79 -9.45
CA GLY A 139 -12.95 10.92 -9.32
C GLY A 139 -11.68 10.64 -8.55
N GLY A 140 -11.37 11.55 -7.64
CA GLY A 140 -10.19 11.46 -6.77
C GLY A 140 -10.15 10.27 -5.83
N TYR A 141 -11.30 9.61 -5.58
CA TYR A 141 -11.34 8.41 -4.75
C TYR A 141 -10.44 7.29 -5.27
N LEU A 142 -10.26 7.15 -6.60
CA LEU A 142 -9.39 6.11 -7.16
C LEU A 142 -7.94 6.32 -6.72
N PHE A 143 -7.45 7.54 -6.83
CA PHE A 143 -6.08 7.92 -6.43
C PHE A 143 -5.89 7.93 -4.92
N ALA A 144 -6.90 8.37 -4.17
CA ALA A 144 -6.93 8.29 -2.72
C ALA A 144 -6.80 6.84 -2.24
N TRP A 145 -7.52 5.91 -2.87
CA TRP A 145 -7.39 4.48 -2.59
C TRP A 145 -5.99 3.94 -2.90
N MET A 146 -5.40 4.36 -4.04
CA MET A 146 -4.03 3.96 -4.39
C MET A 146 -3.02 4.50 -3.37
N MET A 147 -3.15 5.77 -2.97
CA MET A 147 -2.34 6.36 -1.90
C MET A 147 -2.46 5.59 -0.58
N ASP A 148 -3.68 5.25 -0.19
CA ASP A 148 -3.96 4.46 1.02
C ASP A 148 -3.25 3.11 0.99
N ALA A 149 -3.33 2.40 -0.12
CA ALA A 149 -2.67 1.11 -0.34
C ALA A 149 -1.14 1.25 -0.29
N LEU A 150 -0.56 2.24 -0.98
CA LEU A 150 0.88 2.52 -0.96
C LEU A 150 1.37 2.86 0.45
N MET A 151 0.61 3.65 1.21
CA MET A 151 0.93 3.97 2.61
C MET A 151 0.89 2.75 3.53
N LEU A 152 0.18 1.69 3.16
CA LEU A 152 0.23 0.37 3.80
C LEU A 152 1.38 -0.50 3.24
N GLY A 153 2.18 0.03 2.31
CA GLY A 153 3.29 -0.65 1.67
C GLY A 153 2.85 -1.72 0.66
N ILE A 154 1.62 -1.68 0.17
CA ILE A 154 1.12 -2.56 -0.89
C ILE A 154 1.68 -2.06 -2.22
N GLY A 155 2.21 -2.94 -3.07
CA GLY A 155 2.53 -2.60 -4.46
C GLY A 155 1.24 -2.45 -5.26
N VAL A 156 1.07 -1.32 -5.95
CA VAL A 156 -0.19 -1.01 -6.66
C VAL A 156 0.03 -1.01 -8.16
N GLY A 157 -0.70 -1.91 -8.85
CA GLY A 157 -0.90 -1.82 -10.29
C GLY A 157 -2.13 -0.98 -10.61
N PHE A 158 -2.07 -0.21 -11.68
CA PHE A 158 -3.21 0.57 -12.20
C PHE A 158 -3.15 0.66 -13.72
N ASP A 159 -4.30 0.94 -14.34
CA ASP A 159 -4.39 1.16 -15.78
C ASP A 159 -4.63 2.64 -16.12
N THR A 160 -4.64 2.95 -17.42
CA THR A 160 -4.93 4.27 -17.96
C THR A 160 -6.30 4.32 -18.68
N GLU A 161 -7.20 3.36 -18.40
CA GLU A 161 -8.52 3.24 -19.05
C GLU A 161 -9.45 4.45 -18.76
N GLY A 162 -9.14 5.24 -17.73
CA GLY A 162 -9.84 6.48 -17.41
C GLY A 162 -9.48 7.67 -18.31
N ALA A 163 -8.48 7.54 -19.19
CA ALA A 163 -8.10 8.61 -20.09
C ALA A 163 -9.26 8.99 -21.03
N GLY A 164 -9.52 10.29 -21.20
CA GLY A 164 -10.60 10.82 -22.02
C GLY A 164 -12.01 10.73 -21.41
N THR A 165 -12.19 10.08 -20.24
CA THR A 165 -13.52 9.89 -19.64
C THR A 165 -13.97 11.04 -18.75
N LEU A 166 -13.08 11.98 -18.44
CA LEU A 166 -13.30 13.09 -17.53
C LEU A 166 -12.70 14.38 -18.13
N THR A 167 -13.44 15.49 -18.02
CA THR A 167 -12.93 16.84 -18.33
C THR A 167 -12.53 17.53 -17.03
N ILE A 168 -11.31 18.05 -16.99
CA ILE A 168 -10.76 18.76 -15.82
C ILE A 168 -11.53 20.07 -15.65
N LYS A 169 -11.93 20.36 -14.41
CA LYS A 169 -12.75 21.51 -14.04
C LYS A 169 -11.99 22.47 -13.14
N GLU A 170 -12.41 23.71 -13.11
CA GLU A 170 -11.94 24.70 -12.13
C GLU A 170 -12.51 24.36 -10.75
N PRO A 171 -11.67 24.19 -9.71
CA PRO A 171 -12.13 23.96 -8.34
C PRO A 171 -12.81 25.19 -7.76
N GLN A 172 -13.80 24.98 -6.89
CA GLN A 172 -14.43 26.07 -6.12
C GLN A 172 -13.61 26.32 -4.84
N HIS A 173 -12.66 27.24 -4.91
CA HIS A 173 -11.89 27.61 -3.72
C HIS A 173 -12.76 28.28 -2.65
N THR A 174 -12.73 27.78 -1.41
CA THR A 174 -13.46 28.36 -0.28
C THR A 174 -12.51 29.07 0.69
N ASN A 175 -13.07 29.90 1.57
CA ASN A 175 -12.29 30.52 2.65
C ASN A 175 -12.16 29.63 3.89
N ASP A 176 -12.84 28.49 3.91
CA ASP A 176 -12.77 27.53 4.99
C ASP A 176 -11.36 26.94 5.09
N THR A 177 -10.97 26.58 6.29
CA THR A 177 -9.69 25.92 6.56
C THR A 177 -9.95 24.50 7.02
N LEU A 178 -9.33 23.53 6.35
CA LEU A 178 -9.30 22.13 6.75
C LEU A 178 -7.98 21.82 7.43
N VAL A 179 -8.02 21.58 8.75
CA VAL A 179 -6.87 21.05 9.47
C VAL A 179 -6.72 19.57 9.12
N ILE A 180 -5.59 19.21 8.51
CA ILE A 180 -5.32 17.83 8.10
C ILE A 180 -4.90 17.03 9.33
N ASP A 181 -5.64 15.96 9.60
CA ASP A 181 -5.41 15.08 10.73
C ASP A 181 -4.04 14.39 10.63
N ASP A 182 -3.35 14.18 11.77
CA ASP A 182 -2.07 13.46 11.85
C ASP A 182 -2.27 11.95 11.75
N SER A 183 -2.90 11.55 10.68
CA SER A 183 -3.26 10.17 10.37
C SER A 183 -3.09 9.85 8.88
N ARG A 184 -3.00 8.57 8.55
CA ARG A 184 -2.99 8.10 7.17
C ARG A 184 -4.27 8.53 6.45
N GLU A 185 -5.39 8.38 7.13
CA GLU A 185 -6.71 8.75 6.64
C GLU A 185 -6.79 10.24 6.31
N GLY A 186 -6.31 11.12 7.19
CA GLY A 186 -6.32 12.57 6.96
C GLY A 186 -5.49 12.99 5.74
N TRP A 187 -4.35 12.35 5.50
CA TRP A 187 -3.55 12.58 4.30
C TRP A 187 -4.30 12.15 3.03
N VAL A 188 -4.87 10.95 3.04
CA VAL A 188 -5.64 10.38 1.92
C VAL A 188 -6.87 11.22 1.60
N ASP A 189 -7.62 11.64 2.61
CA ASP A 189 -8.82 12.47 2.46
C ASP A 189 -8.50 13.85 1.89
N SER A 190 -7.35 14.45 2.26
CA SER A 190 -6.94 15.75 1.72
C SER A 190 -6.61 15.68 0.23
N VAL A 191 -5.97 14.60 -0.23
CA VAL A 191 -5.68 14.35 -1.66
C VAL A 191 -6.97 14.07 -2.42
N HIS A 192 -7.87 13.25 -1.86
CA HIS A 192 -9.19 12.99 -2.44
C HIS A 192 -9.97 14.28 -2.70
N LEU A 193 -10.06 15.13 -1.67
CA LEU A 193 -10.80 16.40 -1.75
C LEU A 193 -10.21 17.35 -2.80
N LEU A 194 -8.88 17.45 -2.88
CA LEU A 194 -8.19 18.28 -3.87
C LEU A 194 -8.47 17.78 -5.29
N LEU A 195 -8.36 16.47 -5.53
CA LEU A 195 -8.59 15.88 -6.85
C LEU A 195 -10.05 15.98 -7.29
N ASP A 196 -11.01 15.78 -6.37
CA ASP A 196 -12.43 15.99 -6.67
C ASP A 196 -12.75 17.44 -7.01
N GLY A 197 -11.99 18.39 -6.48
CA GLY A 197 -12.03 19.78 -6.92
C GLY A 197 -11.80 19.90 -8.42
N TYR A 198 -10.72 19.33 -8.93
CA TYR A 198 -10.37 19.36 -10.36
C TYR A 198 -11.23 18.42 -11.23
N PHE A 199 -11.69 17.30 -10.68
CA PHE A 199 -12.42 16.32 -11.49
C PHE A 199 -13.92 16.61 -11.58
N PHE A 200 -14.50 17.17 -10.53
CA PHE A 200 -15.94 17.44 -10.48
C PHE A 200 -16.31 18.93 -10.31
N GLY A 201 -15.32 19.82 -10.14
CA GLY A 201 -15.57 21.23 -9.82
C GLY A 201 -16.05 21.39 -8.37
N GLY A 202 -15.57 20.52 -7.47
CA GLY A 202 -15.92 20.51 -6.06
C GLY A 202 -15.28 21.66 -5.27
N LYS A 203 -15.71 21.80 -4.02
CA LYS A 203 -15.15 22.80 -3.07
C LYS A 203 -13.79 22.32 -2.56
N VAL A 204 -12.80 23.22 -2.63
CA VAL A 204 -11.45 22.96 -2.09
C VAL A 204 -11.15 24.05 -1.04
N PRO A 205 -11.02 23.67 0.25
CA PRO A 205 -10.64 24.58 1.31
C PRO A 205 -9.14 24.88 1.30
N LYS A 206 -8.72 25.81 2.16
CA LYS A 206 -7.31 25.98 2.48
C LYS A 206 -6.86 24.83 3.39
N PHE A 207 -5.76 24.16 3.03
CA PHE A 207 -5.22 23.08 3.85
C PHE A 207 -4.29 23.63 4.94
N ASP A 208 -4.56 23.24 6.18
CA ASP A 208 -3.69 23.49 7.32
C ASP A 208 -2.99 22.21 7.76
N TYR A 209 -1.68 22.23 7.72
CA TYR A 209 -0.81 21.08 8.01
C TYR A 209 -0.27 21.07 9.44
N SER A 210 -0.67 22.02 10.27
CA SER A 210 -0.09 22.27 11.61
C SER A 210 -0.28 21.11 12.59
N ALA A 211 -1.33 20.30 12.43
CA ALA A 211 -1.58 19.15 13.27
C ALA A 211 -0.67 17.94 12.96
N ILE A 212 -0.01 17.92 11.79
CA ILE A 212 0.85 16.80 11.38
C ILE A 212 2.15 16.82 12.23
N ARG A 213 2.46 15.66 12.84
CA ARG A 213 3.67 15.50 13.66
C ARG A 213 4.94 15.85 12.89
N PRO A 214 5.98 16.38 13.57
CA PRO A 214 7.22 16.77 12.93
C PRO A 214 7.99 15.59 12.35
N ALA A 215 8.89 15.87 11.41
CA ALA A 215 9.81 14.89 10.87
C ALA A 215 10.65 14.25 11.97
N GLY A 216 10.87 12.92 11.88
CA GLY A 216 11.60 12.12 12.87
C GLY A 216 10.76 11.61 14.03
N ALA A 217 9.53 12.11 14.26
CA ALA A 217 8.64 11.57 15.27
C ALA A 217 8.24 10.11 14.96
N LEU A 218 8.15 9.27 16.00
CA LEU A 218 7.80 7.85 15.83
C LEU A 218 6.33 7.68 15.36
N ILE A 219 6.13 6.75 14.43
CA ILE A 219 4.80 6.33 13.99
C ILE A 219 4.40 5.10 14.82
N SER A 220 3.38 5.25 15.67
CA SER A 220 2.82 4.14 16.44
C SER A 220 2.02 3.18 15.54
N GLY A 221 2.08 1.88 15.86
CA GLY A 221 1.30 0.84 15.19
C GLY A 221 1.95 0.26 13.94
N PHE A 222 2.17 1.03 12.89
CA PHE A 222 2.83 0.54 11.68
C PHE A 222 4.36 0.52 11.82
N GLY A 223 4.92 1.42 12.62
CA GLY A 223 6.37 1.58 12.84
C GLY A 223 7.03 2.56 11.87
N GLY A 224 8.26 2.94 12.21
CA GLY A 224 9.05 3.93 11.46
C GLY A 224 8.91 5.35 11.99
N THR A 225 9.42 6.31 11.22
CA THR A 225 9.43 7.73 11.58
C THR A 225 8.66 8.57 10.57
N SER A 226 8.06 9.65 11.05
CA SER A 226 7.34 10.62 10.21
C SER A 226 8.29 11.40 9.30
N SER A 227 7.84 11.72 8.10
CA SER A 227 8.50 12.68 7.20
C SER A 227 8.13 14.15 7.51
N GLY A 228 7.23 14.38 8.46
CA GLY A 228 6.60 15.69 8.64
C GLY A 228 5.58 16.00 7.56
N HIS A 229 5.09 17.22 7.53
CA HIS A 229 4.04 17.68 6.61
C HIS A 229 4.55 18.05 5.20
N ALA A 230 5.83 18.36 5.06
CA ALA A 230 6.39 18.92 3.82
C ALA A 230 6.10 18.08 2.56
N PRO A 231 6.24 16.74 2.57
CA PRO A 231 5.94 15.92 1.39
C PRO A 231 4.47 15.96 0.95
N LEU A 232 3.53 16.03 1.90
CA LEU A 232 2.12 16.16 1.56
C LEU A 232 1.81 17.53 0.97
N LYS A 233 2.38 18.59 1.53
CA LYS A 233 2.24 19.95 1.01
C LYS A 233 2.78 20.04 -0.42
N GLU A 234 3.97 19.49 -0.66
CA GLU A 234 4.58 19.41 -2.00
C GLU A 234 3.70 18.61 -2.98
N LEU A 235 3.09 17.50 -2.53
CA LEU A 235 2.15 16.74 -3.34
C LEU A 235 0.95 17.60 -3.76
N HIS A 236 0.31 18.30 -2.82
CA HIS A 236 -0.82 19.20 -3.14
C HIS A 236 -0.41 20.28 -4.14
N GLU A 237 0.73 20.93 -3.95
CA GLU A 237 1.25 21.97 -4.85
C GLU A 237 1.51 21.41 -6.26
N ASN A 238 2.08 20.21 -6.37
CA ASN A 238 2.35 19.56 -7.65
C ASN A 238 1.06 19.12 -8.36
N LEU A 239 0.05 18.62 -7.62
CA LEU A 239 -1.26 18.28 -8.20
C LEU A 239 -1.99 19.53 -8.72
N VAL A 240 -1.94 20.64 -7.98
CA VAL A 240 -2.45 21.93 -8.45
C VAL A 240 -1.74 22.35 -9.73
N LYS A 241 -0.40 22.29 -9.76
CA LYS A 241 0.41 22.61 -10.95
C LYS A 241 0.08 21.72 -12.15
N LEU A 242 -0.19 20.42 -11.90
CA LEU A 242 -0.53 19.46 -12.96
C LEU A 242 -1.85 19.80 -13.65
N PHE A 243 -2.87 20.25 -12.90
CA PHE A 243 -4.23 20.38 -13.41
C PHE A 243 -4.70 21.79 -13.71
N LYS A 244 -4.16 22.83 -13.06
CA LYS A 244 -4.64 24.22 -13.19
C LYS A 244 -4.64 24.74 -14.63
N ASP A 245 -3.61 24.40 -15.41
CA ASP A 245 -3.43 24.86 -16.78
C ASP A 245 -4.16 23.95 -17.80
N LYS A 246 -4.85 22.91 -17.34
CA LYS A 246 -5.61 21.92 -18.12
C LYS A 246 -7.12 22.01 -17.93
N VAL A 247 -7.60 23.04 -17.26
CA VAL A 247 -9.04 23.23 -17.06
C VAL A 247 -9.74 23.34 -18.42
N GLY A 248 -10.78 22.52 -18.61
CA GLY A 248 -11.51 22.39 -19.87
C GLY A 248 -10.97 21.30 -20.80
N GLU A 249 -9.81 20.72 -20.52
CA GLU A 249 -9.24 19.62 -21.30
C GLU A 249 -9.69 18.26 -20.75
N ALA A 250 -9.70 17.25 -21.60
CA ALA A 250 -9.91 15.87 -21.17
C ALA A 250 -8.65 15.35 -20.48
N ILE A 251 -8.81 14.60 -19.38
CA ILE A 251 -7.70 13.94 -18.69
C ILE A 251 -7.00 12.94 -19.61
N THR A 252 -5.67 12.95 -19.64
CA THR A 252 -4.86 12.05 -20.49
C THR A 252 -4.34 10.85 -19.67
N SER A 253 -3.85 9.84 -20.36
CA SER A 253 -3.14 8.71 -19.74
C SER A 253 -1.91 9.17 -18.96
N VAL A 254 -1.21 10.19 -19.47
CA VAL A 254 -0.04 10.79 -18.79
C VAL A 254 -0.46 11.49 -17.50
N ASP A 255 -1.59 12.19 -17.46
CA ASP A 255 -2.09 12.84 -16.24
C ASP A 255 -2.41 11.83 -15.16
N ILE A 256 -2.99 10.69 -15.54
CA ILE A 256 -3.28 9.58 -14.61
C ILE A 256 -1.97 9.05 -13.99
N VAL A 257 -0.98 8.78 -14.84
CA VAL A 257 0.30 8.22 -14.36
C VAL A 257 1.10 9.26 -13.56
N ASP A 258 1.13 10.53 -13.99
CA ASP A 258 1.81 11.60 -13.25
C ASP A 258 1.16 11.83 -11.87
N THR A 259 -0.18 11.77 -11.76
CA THR A 259 -0.88 11.85 -10.47
C THR A 259 -0.44 10.74 -9.51
N GLU A 260 -0.42 9.49 -9.98
CA GLU A 260 -0.01 8.35 -9.16
C GLU A 260 1.48 8.43 -8.79
N ASN A 261 2.34 8.84 -9.71
CA ASN A 261 3.78 8.98 -9.45
C ASN A 261 4.10 10.08 -8.44
N LEU A 262 3.35 11.21 -8.46
CA LEU A 262 3.46 12.25 -7.44
C LEU A 262 3.02 11.74 -6.06
N ILE A 263 1.94 10.94 -6.01
CA ILE A 263 1.49 10.26 -4.79
C ILE A 263 2.57 9.29 -4.29
N GLY A 264 3.12 8.45 -5.19
CA GLY A 264 4.19 7.52 -4.87
C GLY A 264 5.43 8.22 -4.29
N ARG A 265 5.84 9.33 -4.88
CA ARG A 265 6.94 10.17 -4.38
C ARG A 265 6.67 10.70 -2.97
N CYS A 266 5.45 11.16 -2.69
CA CYS A 266 5.06 11.59 -1.36
C CYS A 266 5.16 10.44 -0.34
N VAL A 267 4.68 9.25 -0.70
CA VAL A 267 4.67 8.08 0.19
C VAL A 267 6.07 7.60 0.56
N VAL A 268 7.04 7.65 -0.38
CA VAL A 268 8.40 7.17 -0.11
C VAL A 268 9.27 8.17 0.65
N SER A 269 8.88 9.44 0.71
CA SER A 269 9.71 10.51 1.31
C SER A 269 10.05 10.28 2.79
N GLY A 270 9.28 9.46 3.50
CA GLY A 270 9.53 9.09 4.90
C GLY A 270 10.56 7.98 5.10
N ASN A 271 11.16 7.42 4.04
CA ASN A 271 12.10 6.26 4.07
C ASN A 271 11.58 5.01 4.79
N VAL A 272 10.33 5.00 5.24
CA VAL A 272 9.72 3.88 5.97
C VAL A 272 9.08 2.88 5.02
N ARG A 273 8.63 3.38 3.87
CA ARG A 273 7.91 2.59 2.88
C ARG A 273 8.53 2.75 1.51
N ARG A 274 8.43 1.69 0.73
CA ARG A 274 8.78 1.73 -0.68
C ARG A 274 7.47 1.82 -1.45
N SER A 275 7.26 2.87 -2.24
CA SER A 275 6.25 2.86 -3.26
C SER A 275 6.69 1.90 -4.35
N ALA A 276 5.81 0.99 -4.72
CA ALA A 276 5.98 0.12 -5.88
C ALA A 276 4.71 0.26 -6.70
N ALA A 277 4.76 1.00 -7.79
CA ALA A 277 3.66 1.19 -8.69
C ALA A 277 3.95 0.58 -10.07
N LEU A 278 2.91 0.04 -10.73
CA LEU A 278 2.97 -0.48 -12.08
C LEU A 278 1.84 0.16 -12.90
N ALA A 279 2.20 1.02 -13.84
CA ALA A 279 1.27 1.59 -14.79
C ALA A 279 1.08 0.65 -16.00
N MET A 280 -0.18 0.47 -16.41
CA MET A 280 -0.58 -0.39 -17.52
C MET A 280 -1.29 0.46 -18.57
N GLY A 281 -0.62 0.71 -19.70
CA GLY A 281 -1.16 1.50 -20.80
C GLY A 281 -1.58 0.65 -22.01
N ARG A 282 -2.03 1.35 -23.05
CA ARG A 282 -2.38 0.76 -24.35
C ARG A 282 -1.17 0.78 -25.27
N HIS A 283 -1.04 -0.21 -26.15
CA HIS A 283 0.04 -0.29 -27.15
C HIS A 283 -0.01 0.81 -28.21
N ASP A 284 -1.17 1.46 -28.39
CA ASP A 284 -1.41 2.52 -29.36
C ASP A 284 -1.43 3.94 -28.76
N ASP A 285 -1.21 4.06 -27.44
CA ASP A 285 -1.13 5.34 -26.74
C ASP A 285 0.30 5.90 -26.74
N ARG A 286 0.64 6.68 -27.76
CA ARG A 286 1.96 7.28 -27.93
C ARG A 286 2.36 8.19 -26.78
N LEU A 287 1.42 8.98 -26.24
CA LEU A 287 1.72 9.89 -25.11
C LEU A 287 2.20 9.10 -23.87
N TYR A 288 1.50 8.00 -23.58
CA TYR A 288 1.88 7.11 -22.48
C TYR A 288 3.23 6.41 -22.72
N LEU A 289 3.42 5.88 -23.93
CA LEU A 289 4.62 5.08 -24.26
C LEU A 289 5.90 5.91 -24.28
N GLU A 290 5.79 7.21 -24.64
CA GLU A 290 6.93 8.13 -24.74
C GLU A 290 7.10 9.01 -23.49
N MET A 291 6.20 8.95 -22.50
CA MET A 291 6.20 9.89 -21.38
C MET A 291 7.50 9.92 -20.57
N LYS A 292 8.23 8.81 -20.52
CA LYS A 292 9.51 8.70 -19.80
C LYS A 292 10.73 9.16 -20.62
N ASN A 293 10.54 9.63 -21.84
CA ASN A 293 11.58 10.29 -22.63
C ASN A 293 11.81 11.76 -22.19
N ASP A 294 10.98 12.28 -21.28
CA ASP A 294 11.16 13.58 -20.63
C ASP A 294 12.02 13.41 -19.38
N ASP A 295 13.31 13.70 -19.50
CA ASP A 295 14.29 13.49 -18.43
C ASP A 295 13.96 14.31 -17.17
N GLU A 296 13.50 15.56 -17.30
CA GLU A 296 13.16 16.40 -16.16
C GLU A 296 12.06 15.76 -15.32
N LYS A 297 10.97 15.32 -15.97
CA LYS A 297 9.85 14.67 -15.29
C LYS A 297 10.21 13.26 -14.82
N LEU A 298 11.08 12.54 -15.57
CA LEU A 298 11.58 11.24 -15.16
C LEU A 298 12.30 11.33 -13.80
N TYR A 299 13.25 12.25 -13.66
CA TYR A 299 13.98 12.46 -12.40
C TYR A 299 13.12 13.08 -11.31
N HIS A 300 12.10 13.87 -11.67
CA HIS A 300 11.22 14.50 -10.69
C HIS A 300 10.25 13.51 -10.05
N HIS A 301 9.47 12.74 -10.82
CA HIS A 301 8.43 11.85 -10.28
C HIS A 301 8.14 10.59 -11.10
N ARG A 302 8.40 10.56 -12.44
CA ARG A 302 8.00 9.41 -13.29
C ARG A 302 8.80 8.14 -13.04
N TRP A 303 9.86 8.21 -12.26
CA TRP A 303 10.56 7.05 -11.71
C TRP A 303 9.68 6.25 -10.72
N GLY A 304 8.59 6.83 -10.22
CA GLY A 304 7.72 6.25 -9.18
C GLY A 304 6.95 5.01 -9.61
N SER A 305 6.81 4.75 -10.92
CA SER A 305 6.19 3.53 -11.44
C SER A 305 7.04 2.86 -12.51
N ASN A 306 6.93 1.53 -12.61
CA ASN A 306 7.28 0.83 -13.85
C ASN A 306 6.13 0.97 -14.83
N ASN A 307 6.44 1.24 -16.10
CA ASN A 307 5.43 1.36 -17.13
C ASN A 307 5.44 0.11 -18.03
N SER A 308 4.27 -0.45 -18.26
CA SER A 308 4.06 -1.58 -19.18
C SER A 308 2.83 -1.32 -20.03
N PHE A 309 2.67 -2.06 -21.12
CA PHE A 309 1.48 -1.97 -21.98
C PHE A 309 0.94 -3.34 -22.34
N HIS A 310 -0.33 -3.33 -22.75
CA HIS A 310 -1.00 -4.53 -23.25
C HIS A 310 -0.58 -4.79 -24.68
N ALA A 311 0.30 -5.79 -24.88
CA ALA A 311 0.76 -6.21 -26.18
C ALA A 311 -0.32 -7.01 -26.93
N VAL A 312 -0.43 -6.77 -28.22
CA VAL A 312 -1.33 -7.50 -29.12
C VAL A 312 -0.58 -8.10 -30.30
N VAL A 313 -1.10 -9.18 -30.86
CA VAL A 313 -0.51 -9.81 -32.03
C VAL A 313 -0.64 -8.86 -33.23
N GLY A 314 0.46 -8.66 -33.96
CA GLY A 314 0.50 -7.81 -35.17
C GLY A 314 0.73 -6.32 -34.91
N MET A 315 1.03 -5.91 -33.67
CA MET A 315 1.47 -4.52 -33.39
C MET A 315 2.84 -4.24 -33.99
N ASP A 316 3.27 -2.98 -34.01
CA ASP A 316 4.62 -2.56 -34.45
C ASP A 316 5.66 -2.92 -33.38
N TYR A 317 6.17 -4.15 -33.42
CA TYR A 317 7.14 -4.65 -32.45
C TYR A 317 8.48 -3.91 -32.51
N GLU A 318 8.89 -3.47 -33.71
CA GLU A 318 10.19 -2.81 -33.91
C GLU A 318 10.20 -1.46 -33.16
N TRP A 319 9.17 -0.65 -33.35
CA TRP A 319 9.05 0.63 -32.67
C TRP A 319 8.99 0.47 -31.14
N HIS A 320 8.16 -0.45 -30.64
CA HIS A 320 8.03 -0.66 -29.20
C HIS A 320 9.33 -1.19 -28.58
N ALA A 321 10.05 -2.08 -29.28
CA ALA A 321 11.34 -2.57 -28.83
C ALA A 321 12.39 -1.47 -28.76
N ALA A 322 12.38 -0.52 -29.73
CA ALA A 322 13.26 0.63 -29.68
C ALA A 322 13.00 1.54 -28.46
N GLN A 323 11.72 1.74 -28.06
CA GLN A 323 11.41 2.46 -26.82
C GLN A 323 12.00 1.74 -25.60
N SER A 324 11.75 0.43 -25.48
CA SER A 324 12.28 -0.36 -24.36
C SER A 324 13.81 -0.41 -24.33
N GLN A 325 14.47 -0.38 -25.48
CA GLN A 325 15.93 -0.33 -25.59
C GLN A 325 16.51 0.98 -25.03
N ALA A 326 15.79 2.09 -25.18
CA ALA A 326 16.30 3.41 -24.79
C ALA A 326 16.45 3.56 -23.27
N ASN A 327 15.48 3.07 -22.46
CA ASN A 327 15.47 3.25 -21.02
C ASN A 327 15.00 2.03 -20.20
N GLY A 328 14.80 0.86 -20.84
CA GLY A 328 14.30 -0.36 -20.18
C GLY A 328 12.78 -0.44 -20.04
N GLU A 329 12.05 0.58 -20.46
CA GLU A 329 10.59 0.68 -20.43
C GLU A 329 10.04 1.26 -21.75
N PRO A 330 8.79 0.97 -22.12
CA PRO A 330 7.79 0.17 -21.39
C PRO A 330 8.02 -1.35 -21.51
N GLY A 331 7.55 -2.09 -20.50
CA GLY A 331 7.47 -3.55 -20.52
C GLY A 331 6.23 -4.04 -21.29
N TYR A 332 6.18 -5.35 -21.58
CA TYR A 332 5.12 -6.02 -22.36
C TYR A 332 4.29 -6.93 -21.46
N ILE A 333 2.96 -6.87 -21.57
CA ILE A 333 2.05 -7.86 -20.98
C ILE A 333 1.13 -8.40 -22.07
N TRP A 334 1.19 -9.71 -22.29
CA TRP A 334 0.35 -10.42 -23.23
C TRP A 334 -0.94 -10.87 -22.56
N LEU A 335 -1.97 -10.00 -22.57
CA LEU A 335 -3.23 -10.27 -21.88
C LEU A 335 -3.97 -11.48 -22.43
N ASP A 336 -3.91 -11.71 -23.74
CA ASP A 336 -4.60 -12.86 -24.34
C ASP A 336 -4.06 -14.18 -23.81
N ASN A 337 -2.74 -14.25 -23.53
CA ASN A 337 -2.13 -15.43 -22.90
C ASN A 337 -2.47 -15.54 -21.41
N ALA A 338 -2.79 -14.44 -20.75
CA ALA A 338 -3.13 -14.44 -19.33
C ALA A 338 -4.61 -14.78 -19.07
N ARG A 339 -5.45 -14.75 -20.12
CA ARG A 339 -6.90 -15.00 -20.02
C ARG A 339 -7.30 -16.42 -20.42
N THR A 340 -6.37 -17.22 -20.95
CA THR A 340 -6.55 -18.63 -21.28
C THR A 340 -6.10 -19.53 -20.12
#